data_c7519866e9c0a406080a7ddd26771b1f
#
_entry.id   c7519866e9c0a406080a7ddd26771b1f
#
_cell.length_a   1.000
_cell.length_b   1.000
_cell.length_c   1.000
_cell.angle_alpha   90.00
_cell.angle_beta   90.00
_cell.angle_gamma   90.00
#
_symmetry.space_group_name_H-M   'P 1'
#
loop_
_entity.id
_entity.type
_entity.pdbx_description
1 polymer ?
#
loop_
_entity_poly.entity_id
_entity_poly.type
_entity_poly.pdbx_seq_one_letter_code
_entity_poly.pdbx_strand_id
1 'polypeptide(L)'
;MADDCFAHPRLAAIYDPLDPDRSDLDAYLQMAEEFEARRVLDIGCGTGVFALLLADRGTEVVGVDPARASIEVARAKPGSERVRWICGDATDLPPLQVDLATMTANVAQAIADPQTWQKTLRGAREALRPGGHLVFETRDPARRAWEEWNRESSYRVTDIPRVGPVETWVQVIEVSRPLVTFRWTYRFAVDGQVLTSDSTLRFRERDEVEQDLDAHGYVVDAVRDAPDRPGKEFVFLARRP
;
A
#
# COMPACT_ATOMS: atom_id res chain seq x y z
N MET A 1 11.98 0.00 8.20
CA MET A 1 11.13 0.17 9.41
C MET A 1 9.85 0.80 8.89
N ALA A 2 8.68 0.35 9.33
CA ALA A 2 7.42 0.95 8.90
C ALA A 2 7.26 2.36 9.52
N ASP A 3 6.61 3.27 8.78
CA ASP A 3 6.36 4.63 9.23
C ASP A 3 5.40 4.66 10.42
N ASP A 4 5.49 5.69 11.27
CA ASP A 4 4.73 5.77 12.51
C ASP A 4 3.20 5.77 12.29
N CYS A 5 2.70 6.28 11.17
CA CYS A 5 1.28 6.21 10.82
C CYS A 5 0.75 4.77 10.76
N PHE A 6 1.61 3.79 10.47
CA PHE A 6 1.30 2.36 10.45
C PHE A 6 1.78 1.61 11.69
N ALA A 7 2.93 2.04 12.27
CA ALA A 7 3.61 1.33 13.35
C ALA A 7 3.18 1.77 14.76
N HIS A 8 2.72 3.03 14.93
CA HIS A 8 2.26 3.53 16.22
C HIS A 8 0.81 3.08 16.49
N PRO A 9 0.52 2.38 17.60
CA PRO A 9 -0.81 1.77 17.83
C PRO A 9 -1.98 2.76 17.74
N ARG A 10 -1.81 3.99 18.28
CA ARG A 10 -2.85 5.01 18.24
C ARG A 10 -3.12 5.53 16.83
N LEU A 11 -2.10 5.60 15.96
CA LEU A 11 -2.23 6.04 14.57
C LEU A 11 -2.81 4.93 13.70
N ALA A 12 -2.34 3.71 13.85
CA ALA A 12 -2.88 2.56 13.14
C ALA A 12 -4.39 2.35 13.44
N ALA A 13 -4.81 2.57 14.69
CA ALA A 13 -6.21 2.41 15.10
C ALA A 13 -7.17 3.44 14.45
N ILE A 14 -6.67 4.61 14.03
CA ILE A 14 -7.47 5.66 13.39
C ILE A 14 -7.28 5.72 11.88
N TYR A 15 -6.42 4.89 11.31
CA TYR A 15 -6.07 4.93 9.88
C TYR A 15 -7.30 4.81 8.98
N ASP A 16 -8.10 3.76 9.16
CA ASP A 16 -9.32 3.57 8.35
C ASP A 16 -10.40 4.63 8.62
N PRO A 17 -10.70 5.03 9.88
CA PRO A 17 -11.65 6.09 10.13
C PRO A 17 -11.28 7.46 9.55
N LEU A 18 -9.98 7.72 9.32
CA LEU A 18 -9.54 8.96 8.68
C LEU A 18 -9.84 9.02 7.19
N ASP A 19 -9.89 7.85 6.52
CA ASP A 19 -10.19 7.71 5.10
C ASP A 19 -11.12 6.50 4.88
N PRO A 20 -12.43 6.66 5.20
CA PRO A 20 -13.38 5.56 5.17
C PRO A 20 -13.84 5.17 3.76
N ASP A 21 -13.70 6.06 2.78
CA ASP A 21 -13.98 5.74 1.38
C ASP A 21 -12.81 4.96 0.79
N ARG A 22 -13.07 3.72 0.43
CA ARG A 22 -12.08 2.81 -0.15
C ARG A 22 -12.49 2.34 -1.54
N SER A 23 -13.22 3.19 -2.26
CA SER A 23 -13.57 2.96 -3.68
C SER A 23 -12.33 2.93 -4.59
N ASP A 24 -11.19 3.44 -4.11
CA ASP A 24 -9.87 3.28 -4.73
C ASP A 24 -9.50 1.80 -4.96
N LEU A 25 -10.01 0.89 -4.13
CA LEU A 25 -9.75 -0.54 -4.21
C LEU A 25 -10.63 -1.29 -5.23
N ASP A 26 -11.70 -0.70 -5.72
CA ASP A 26 -12.64 -1.36 -6.63
C ASP A 26 -11.96 -1.83 -7.93
N ALA A 27 -11.03 -1.04 -8.47
CA ALA A 27 -10.28 -1.41 -9.66
C ALA A 27 -9.41 -2.66 -9.42
N TYR A 28 -8.80 -2.79 -8.24
CA TYR A 28 -7.97 -3.94 -7.88
C TYR A 28 -8.80 -5.19 -7.62
N LEU A 29 -10.01 -5.03 -7.07
CA LEU A 29 -10.98 -6.12 -6.95
C LEU A 29 -11.41 -6.64 -8.32
N GLN A 30 -11.67 -5.73 -9.28
CA GLN A 30 -11.98 -6.09 -10.66
C GLN A 30 -10.79 -6.79 -11.35
N MET A 31 -9.55 -6.36 -11.11
CA MET A 31 -8.37 -7.05 -11.65
C MET A 31 -8.22 -8.46 -11.06
N ALA A 32 -8.51 -8.65 -9.76
CA ALA A 32 -8.52 -9.98 -9.17
C ALA A 32 -9.56 -10.91 -9.83
N GLU A 33 -10.72 -10.38 -10.19
CA GLU A 33 -11.75 -11.10 -10.96
C GLU A 33 -11.29 -11.34 -12.42
N GLU A 34 -10.71 -10.35 -13.09
CA GLU A 34 -10.16 -10.45 -14.45
C GLU A 34 -9.12 -11.59 -14.57
N PHE A 35 -8.26 -11.73 -13.56
CA PHE A 35 -7.26 -12.80 -13.48
C PHE A 35 -7.79 -14.11 -12.91
N GLU A 36 -9.09 -14.21 -12.60
CA GLU A 36 -9.68 -15.38 -11.95
C GLU A 36 -8.89 -15.83 -10.70
N ALA A 37 -8.35 -14.85 -9.96
CA ALA A 37 -7.44 -15.10 -8.85
C ALA A 37 -8.18 -15.73 -7.66
N ARG A 38 -7.81 -16.94 -7.31
CA ARG A 38 -8.36 -17.68 -6.16
C ARG A 38 -7.48 -17.57 -4.93
N ARG A 39 -6.19 -17.31 -5.11
CA ARG A 39 -5.20 -17.11 -4.05
C ARG A 39 -4.46 -15.82 -4.29
N VAL A 40 -4.49 -14.92 -3.32
CA VAL A 40 -3.90 -13.59 -3.42
C VAL A 40 -2.93 -13.34 -2.28
N LEU A 41 -1.78 -12.76 -2.59
CA LEU A 41 -0.83 -12.19 -1.65
C LEU A 41 -0.97 -10.67 -1.68
N ASP A 42 -1.39 -10.06 -0.58
CA ASP A 42 -1.48 -8.61 -0.41
C ASP A 42 -0.24 -8.11 0.35
N ILE A 43 0.70 -7.49 -0.38
CA ILE A 43 1.98 -6.99 0.14
C ILE A 43 1.80 -5.54 0.60
N GLY A 44 2.15 -5.25 1.85
CA GLY A 44 1.86 -3.97 2.49
C GLY A 44 0.37 -3.84 2.81
N CYS A 45 -0.24 -4.93 3.29
CA CYS A 45 -1.68 -5.01 3.51
C CYS A 45 -2.22 -4.04 4.60
N GLY A 46 -1.35 -3.38 5.35
CA GLY A 46 -1.70 -2.41 6.38
C GLY A 46 -2.72 -2.94 7.37
N THR A 47 -3.81 -2.21 7.53
CA THR A 47 -4.95 -2.57 8.39
C THR A 47 -5.88 -3.62 7.76
N GLY A 48 -5.54 -4.15 6.58
CA GLY A 48 -6.16 -5.32 5.98
C GLY A 48 -7.48 -5.07 5.25
N VAL A 49 -7.80 -3.84 4.86
CA VAL A 49 -9.07 -3.53 4.18
C VAL A 49 -9.19 -4.31 2.87
N PHE A 50 -8.18 -4.23 1.99
CA PHE A 50 -8.20 -4.91 0.70
C PHE A 50 -8.23 -6.43 0.85
N ALA A 51 -7.39 -6.98 1.74
CA ALA A 51 -7.37 -8.41 2.03
C ALA A 51 -8.73 -8.94 2.48
N LEU A 52 -9.45 -8.20 3.33
CA LEU A 52 -10.79 -8.57 3.80
C LEU A 52 -11.83 -8.47 2.68
N LEU A 53 -11.78 -7.43 1.84
CA LEU A 53 -12.68 -7.31 0.67
C LEU A 53 -12.52 -8.47 -0.31
N LEU A 54 -11.30 -8.96 -0.52
CA LEU A 54 -11.04 -10.17 -1.31
C LEU A 54 -11.57 -11.44 -0.63
N ALA A 55 -11.32 -11.59 0.68
CA ALA A 55 -11.81 -12.74 1.44
C ALA A 55 -13.34 -12.80 1.50
N ASP A 56 -14.04 -11.65 1.52
CA ASP A 56 -15.50 -11.56 1.43
C ASP A 56 -16.05 -12.08 0.10
N ARG A 57 -15.24 -12.05 -0.97
CA ARG A 57 -15.54 -12.61 -2.29
C ARG A 57 -15.15 -14.08 -2.44
N GLY A 58 -14.67 -14.71 -1.36
CA GLY A 58 -14.28 -16.12 -1.34
C GLY A 58 -12.86 -16.40 -1.82
N THR A 59 -12.01 -15.38 -1.94
CA THR A 59 -10.59 -15.52 -2.27
C THR A 59 -9.80 -15.96 -1.04
N GLU A 60 -8.87 -16.89 -1.19
CA GLU A 60 -7.87 -17.24 -0.17
C GLU A 60 -6.79 -16.15 -0.14
N VAL A 61 -6.62 -15.46 0.99
CA VAL A 61 -5.75 -14.30 1.07
C VAL A 61 -4.67 -14.47 2.12
N VAL A 62 -3.45 -14.11 1.75
CA VAL A 62 -2.33 -13.88 2.66
C VAL A 62 -2.01 -12.39 2.65
N GLY A 63 -2.15 -11.72 3.79
CA GLY A 63 -1.74 -10.33 3.99
C GLY A 63 -0.41 -10.26 4.72
N VAL A 64 0.55 -9.50 4.18
CA VAL A 64 1.85 -9.26 4.80
C VAL A 64 2.12 -7.78 4.97
N ASP A 65 2.52 -7.37 6.20
CA ASP A 65 2.89 -5.99 6.49
C ASP A 65 3.93 -5.94 7.61
N PRO A 66 4.98 -5.10 7.51
CA PRO A 66 6.00 -4.97 8.56
C PRO A 66 5.49 -4.24 9.81
N ALA A 67 4.40 -3.46 9.72
CA ALA A 67 3.82 -2.72 10.82
C ALA A 67 2.95 -3.61 11.72
N ARG A 68 3.51 -4.07 12.84
CA ARG A 68 2.78 -4.90 13.81
C ARG A 68 1.45 -4.29 14.24
N ALA A 69 1.41 -2.97 14.51
CA ALA A 69 0.19 -2.31 14.96
C ALA A 69 -0.91 -2.35 13.89
N SER A 70 -0.56 -2.18 12.61
CA SER A 70 -1.51 -2.34 11.50
C SER A 70 -2.04 -3.77 11.41
N ILE A 71 -1.17 -4.78 11.53
CA ILE A 71 -1.59 -6.21 11.56
C ILE A 71 -2.50 -6.51 12.76
N GLU A 72 -2.27 -5.91 13.93
CA GLU A 72 -3.13 -6.06 15.09
C GLU A 72 -4.53 -5.46 14.84
N VAL A 73 -4.60 -4.30 14.18
CA VAL A 73 -5.88 -3.72 13.72
C VAL A 73 -6.57 -4.65 12.73
N ALA A 74 -5.84 -5.16 11.73
CA ALA A 74 -6.38 -6.08 10.73
C ALA A 74 -6.99 -7.34 11.39
N ARG A 75 -6.27 -7.94 12.34
CA ARG A 75 -6.70 -9.14 13.07
C ARG A 75 -7.92 -8.90 13.98
N ALA A 76 -8.15 -7.65 14.41
CA ALA A 76 -9.29 -7.29 15.26
C ALA A 76 -10.58 -7.06 14.47
N LYS A 77 -10.52 -7.01 13.14
CA LYS A 77 -11.69 -6.78 12.27
C LYS A 77 -12.56 -8.05 12.13
N PRO A 78 -13.88 -7.89 11.95
CA PRO A 78 -14.76 -9.01 11.62
C PRO A 78 -14.28 -9.70 10.33
N GLY A 79 -14.30 -11.03 10.30
CA GLY A 79 -13.89 -11.83 9.14
C GLY A 79 -12.37 -12.00 8.97
N SER A 80 -11.58 -11.44 9.92
CA SER A 80 -10.11 -11.52 9.87
C SER A 80 -9.56 -12.95 9.96
N GLU A 81 -10.33 -13.87 10.52
CA GLU A 81 -10.00 -15.30 10.60
C GLU A 81 -9.92 -15.99 9.23
N ARG A 82 -10.48 -15.38 8.18
CA ARG A 82 -10.42 -15.88 6.80
C ARG A 82 -9.15 -15.47 6.05
N VAL A 83 -8.33 -14.59 6.65
CA VAL A 83 -7.09 -14.11 6.06
C VAL A 83 -5.90 -14.59 6.88
N ARG A 84 -4.87 -15.07 6.21
CA ARG A 84 -3.60 -15.40 6.86
C ARG A 84 -2.74 -14.14 6.98
N TRP A 85 -2.56 -13.64 8.20
CA TRP A 85 -1.78 -12.44 8.48
C TRP A 85 -0.34 -12.76 8.84
N ILE A 86 0.61 -12.10 8.15
CA ILE A 86 2.06 -12.20 8.40
C ILE A 86 2.58 -10.82 8.80
N CYS A 87 3.24 -10.73 9.96
CA CYS A 87 3.97 -9.53 10.34
C CYS A 87 5.40 -9.64 9.82
N GLY A 88 5.70 -8.98 8.72
CA GLY A 88 6.95 -9.06 7.97
C GLY A 88 6.84 -8.36 6.63
N ASP A 89 7.74 -8.62 5.73
CA ASP A 89 7.73 -8.08 4.37
C ASP A 89 7.89 -9.19 3.31
N ALA A 90 7.84 -8.81 2.03
CA ALA A 90 7.92 -9.76 0.93
C ALA A 90 9.34 -10.32 0.70
N THR A 91 10.33 -9.92 1.50
CA THR A 91 11.70 -10.42 1.36
C THR A 91 11.94 -11.75 2.09
N ASP A 92 11.01 -12.14 2.99
CA ASP A 92 11.10 -13.38 3.80
C ASP A 92 9.72 -14.03 3.96
N LEU A 93 9.09 -14.35 2.84
CA LEU A 93 7.80 -15.04 2.82
C LEU A 93 7.96 -16.55 2.98
N PRO A 94 7.04 -17.24 3.66
CA PRO A 94 6.99 -18.68 3.60
C PRO A 94 6.70 -19.14 2.15
N PRO A 95 6.94 -20.42 1.82
CA PRO A 95 6.58 -20.94 0.51
C PRO A 95 5.08 -20.71 0.21
N LEU A 96 4.80 -20.01 -0.88
CA LEU A 96 3.47 -19.68 -1.37
C LEU A 96 3.37 -20.03 -2.86
N GLN A 97 2.13 -20.25 -3.32
CA GLN A 97 1.80 -20.37 -4.74
C GLN A 97 0.48 -19.66 -4.99
N VAL A 98 0.57 -18.34 -5.20
CA VAL A 98 -0.60 -17.47 -5.41
C VAL A 98 -0.82 -17.16 -6.89
N ASP A 99 -2.06 -16.82 -7.24
CA ASP A 99 -2.45 -16.44 -8.59
C ASP A 99 -2.15 -14.96 -8.86
N LEU A 100 -2.26 -14.14 -7.81
CA LEU A 100 -2.07 -12.70 -7.85
C LEU A 100 -1.29 -12.24 -6.60
N ALA A 101 -0.33 -11.35 -6.80
CA ALA A 101 0.29 -10.56 -5.74
C ALA A 101 -0.03 -9.08 -5.99
N THR A 102 -0.34 -8.33 -4.93
CA THR A 102 -0.70 -6.91 -5.03
C THR A 102 0.15 -6.06 -4.10
N MET A 103 0.39 -4.81 -4.51
CA MET A 103 0.89 -3.74 -3.66
C MET A 103 0.02 -2.50 -3.91
N THR A 104 -1.08 -2.35 -3.15
CA THR A 104 -2.02 -1.23 -3.29
C THR A 104 -1.65 -0.05 -2.40
N ALA A 105 -2.29 1.11 -2.59
CA ALA A 105 -2.06 2.35 -1.83
C ALA A 105 -0.59 2.84 -1.86
N ASN A 106 0.04 2.69 -3.04
CA ASN A 106 1.41 3.16 -3.30
C ASN A 106 2.51 2.49 -2.45
N VAL A 107 2.31 1.27 -1.99
CA VAL A 107 3.30 0.47 -1.25
C VAL A 107 4.63 0.37 -2.00
N ALA A 108 4.60 0.21 -3.33
CA ALA A 108 5.80 0.15 -4.16
C ALA A 108 6.69 1.41 -4.01
N GLN A 109 6.09 2.59 -3.79
CA GLN A 109 6.84 3.84 -3.54
C GLN A 109 7.40 3.92 -2.12
N ALA A 110 6.71 3.36 -1.13
CA ALA A 110 7.17 3.30 0.25
C ALA A 110 8.42 2.41 0.42
N ILE A 111 8.64 1.48 -0.51
CA ILE A 111 9.88 0.70 -0.59
C ILE A 111 10.96 1.56 -1.27
N ALA A 112 11.48 2.54 -0.51
CA ALA A 112 12.39 3.56 -1.04
C ALA A 112 13.82 3.03 -1.27
N ASP A 113 14.28 2.06 -0.46
CA ASP A 113 15.61 1.46 -0.62
C ASP A 113 15.67 0.54 -1.83
N PRO A 114 16.63 0.77 -2.77
CA PRO A 114 16.73 -0.03 -3.99
C PRO A 114 16.95 -1.52 -3.75
N GLN A 115 17.72 -1.89 -2.73
CA GLN A 115 17.99 -3.30 -2.44
C GLN A 115 16.75 -4.02 -1.90
N THR A 116 15.99 -3.35 -1.04
CA THR A 116 14.72 -3.85 -0.51
C THR A 116 13.70 -3.99 -1.65
N TRP A 117 13.63 -3.02 -2.57
CA TRP A 117 12.79 -3.09 -3.76
C TRP A 117 13.08 -4.33 -4.61
N GLN A 118 14.36 -4.57 -4.95
CA GLN A 118 14.81 -5.74 -5.71
C GLN A 118 14.47 -7.07 -5.01
N LYS A 119 14.64 -7.11 -3.67
CA LYS A 119 14.26 -8.30 -2.88
C LYS A 119 12.75 -8.51 -2.85
N THR A 120 11.97 -7.42 -2.75
CA THR A 120 10.50 -7.49 -2.78
C THR A 120 10.00 -8.05 -4.11
N LEU A 121 10.51 -7.56 -5.25
CA LEU A 121 10.16 -8.10 -6.57
C LEU A 121 10.48 -9.58 -6.68
N ARG A 122 11.64 -10.00 -6.17
CA ARG A 122 12.03 -11.43 -6.14
C ARG A 122 11.09 -12.25 -5.27
N GLY A 123 10.81 -11.80 -4.04
CA GLY A 123 9.92 -12.52 -3.12
C GLY A 123 8.49 -12.63 -3.65
N ALA A 124 7.96 -11.55 -4.23
CA ALA A 124 6.67 -11.58 -4.90
C ALA A 124 6.65 -12.58 -6.07
N ARG A 125 7.73 -12.62 -6.88
CA ARG A 125 7.85 -13.59 -7.99
C ARG A 125 7.91 -15.03 -7.51
N GLU A 126 8.65 -15.29 -6.44
CA GLU A 126 8.76 -16.63 -5.85
C GLU A 126 7.41 -17.11 -5.28
N ALA A 127 6.63 -16.19 -4.72
CA ALA A 127 5.29 -16.46 -4.20
C ALA A 127 4.25 -16.71 -5.30
N LEU A 128 4.39 -16.12 -6.47
CA LEU A 128 3.49 -16.34 -7.61
C LEU A 128 3.71 -17.72 -8.23
N ARG A 129 2.64 -18.37 -8.70
CA ARG A 129 2.74 -19.52 -9.60
C ARG A 129 3.16 -19.09 -11.01
N PRO A 130 3.69 -19.97 -11.87
CA PRO A 130 3.83 -19.69 -13.29
C PRO A 130 2.48 -19.23 -13.89
N GLY A 131 2.49 -18.15 -14.66
CA GLY A 131 1.30 -17.50 -15.19
C GLY A 131 0.57 -16.59 -14.20
N GLY A 132 1.00 -16.46 -12.94
CA GLY A 132 0.45 -15.52 -11.96
C GLY A 132 0.93 -14.08 -12.19
N HIS A 133 0.20 -13.11 -11.64
CA HIS A 133 0.43 -11.69 -11.87
C HIS A 133 0.83 -10.94 -10.60
N LEU A 134 1.73 -9.98 -10.77
CA LEU A 134 2.01 -8.91 -9.80
C LEU A 134 1.33 -7.63 -10.29
N VAL A 135 0.50 -7.02 -9.44
CA VAL A 135 -0.20 -5.76 -9.73
C VAL A 135 0.14 -4.72 -8.66
N PHE A 136 0.57 -3.56 -9.08
CA PHE A 136 0.84 -2.44 -8.17
C PHE A 136 0.80 -1.11 -8.91
N GLU A 137 0.62 -0.02 -8.15
CA GLU A 137 0.68 1.32 -8.71
C GLU A 137 1.88 2.12 -8.21
N THR A 138 2.23 3.14 -9.00
CA THR A 138 3.15 4.21 -8.62
C THR A 138 2.65 5.53 -9.19
N ARG A 139 2.85 6.63 -8.45
CA ARG A 139 2.56 7.97 -8.97
C ARG A 139 3.53 8.33 -10.07
N ASP A 140 2.99 8.98 -11.12
CA ASP A 140 3.79 9.55 -12.20
C ASP A 140 4.67 10.69 -11.64
N PRO A 141 6.02 10.57 -11.68
CA PRO A 141 6.92 11.61 -11.19
C PRO A 141 6.75 12.95 -11.90
N ALA A 142 6.32 12.93 -13.17
CA ALA A 142 6.09 14.14 -13.97
C ALA A 142 4.94 15.00 -13.40
N ARG A 143 4.01 14.40 -12.69
CA ARG A 143 2.86 15.09 -12.06
C ARG A 143 3.20 15.79 -10.76
N ARG A 144 4.38 15.51 -10.17
CA ARG A 144 4.87 16.15 -8.95
C ARG A 144 3.82 16.25 -7.85
N ALA A 145 3.14 15.14 -7.57
CA ALA A 145 2.03 15.09 -6.59
C ALA A 145 2.38 15.75 -5.24
N TRP A 146 3.66 15.75 -4.86
CA TRP A 146 4.15 16.37 -3.62
C TRP A 146 4.01 17.91 -3.58
N GLU A 147 3.81 18.62 -4.70
CA GLU A 147 3.58 20.07 -4.72
C GLU A 147 2.25 20.43 -4.05
N GLU A 148 1.29 19.49 -4.00
CA GLU A 148 0.01 19.63 -3.33
C GLU A 148 0.07 19.21 -1.84
N TRP A 149 1.20 18.64 -1.36
CA TRP A 149 1.32 18.13 0.01
C TRP A 149 1.73 19.27 0.97
N ASN A 150 0.79 20.11 1.31
CA ASN A 150 0.96 21.21 2.23
C ASN A 150 -0.23 21.30 3.18
N ARG A 151 -0.07 22.05 4.28
CA ARG A 151 -1.11 22.17 5.30
C ARG A 151 -2.37 22.84 4.78
N GLU A 152 -2.26 23.82 3.89
CA GLU A 152 -3.40 24.59 3.40
C GLU A 152 -4.38 23.69 2.62
N SER A 153 -3.86 22.83 1.75
CA SER A 153 -4.65 21.92 0.92
C SER A 153 -5.08 20.63 1.63
N SER A 154 -4.36 20.22 2.70
CA SER A 154 -4.56 18.91 3.34
C SER A 154 -5.18 18.96 4.74
N TYR A 155 -5.28 20.16 5.35
CA TYR A 155 -5.83 20.27 6.69
C TYR A 155 -7.29 19.82 6.73
N ARG A 156 -7.58 18.88 7.62
CA ARG A 156 -8.93 18.40 7.88
C ARG A 156 -9.13 18.09 9.37
N VAL A 157 -10.38 18.11 9.79
CA VAL A 157 -10.81 17.65 11.12
C VAL A 157 -11.79 16.51 10.90
N THR A 158 -11.46 15.34 11.44
CA THR A 158 -12.32 14.16 11.36
C THR A 158 -12.78 13.77 12.76
N ASP A 159 -14.10 13.65 12.97
CA ASP A 159 -14.63 13.14 14.21
C ASP A 159 -14.66 11.61 14.16
N ILE A 160 -13.78 10.99 14.97
CA ILE A 160 -13.57 9.55 14.95
C ILE A 160 -14.33 8.92 16.13
N PRO A 161 -15.21 7.93 15.90
CA PRO A 161 -15.95 7.27 16.96
C PRO A 161 -15.05 6.77 18.09
N ARG A 162 -15.38 7.10 19.34
CA ARG A 162 -14.65 6.75 20.57
C ARG A 162 -13.28 7.45 20.75
N VAL A 163 -12.83 8.21 19.78
CA VAL A 163 -11.57 8.99 19.83
C VAL A 163 -11.86 10.49 19.90
N GLY A 164 -12.94 10.93 19.24
CA GLY A 164 -13.29 12.35 19.10
C GLY A 164 -12.58 13.02 17.92
N PRO A 165 -12.61 14.36 17.85
CA PRO A 165 -12.03 15.11 16.76
C PRO A 165 -10.51 14.94 16.70
N VAL A 166 -10.02 14.62 15.48
CA VAL A 166 -8.59 14.56 15.14
C VAL A 166 -8.32 15.50 13.99
N GLU A 167 -7.42 16.44 14.20
CA GLU A 167 -6.92 17.33 13.14
C GLU A 167 -5.75 16.64 12.45
N THR A 168 -5.74 16.67 11.12
CA THR A 168 -4.65 16.09 10.32
C THR A 168 -4.20 17.03 9.23
N TRP A 169 -2.93 17.01 8.90
CA TRP A 169 -2.38 17.66 7.72
C TRP A 169 -1.06 17.03 7.31
N VAL A 170 -0.69 17.19 6.05
CA VAL A 170 0.61 16.78 5.50
C VAL A 170 1.45 18.00 5.13
N GLN A 171 2.77 17.86 5.25
CA GLN A 171 3.74 18.85 4.80
C GLN A 171 4.96 18.16 4.21
N VAL A 172 5.43 18.61 3.05
CA VAL A 172 6.71 18.17 2.51
C VAL A 172 7.84 18.69 3.40
N ILE A 173 8.78 17.81 3.74
CA ILE A 173 9.99 18.14 4.49
C ILE A 173 11.15 18.34 3.52
N GLU A 174 11.31 17.43 2.56
CA GLU A 174 12.44 17.44 1.63
C GLU A 174 12.05 16.83 0.29
N VAL A 175 12.54 17.43 -0.79
CA VAL A 175 12.48 16.88 -2.15
C VAL A 175 13.91 16.69 -2.64
N SER A 176 14.40 15.47 -2.59
CA SER A 176 15.72 15.06 -3.07
C SER A 176 15.54 13.92 -4.08
N ARG A 177 15.13 14.30 -5.31
CA ARG A 177 14.72 13.32 -6.34
C ARG A 177 15.72 12.17 -6.48
N PRO A 178 15.27 10.93 -6.61
CA PRO A 178 13.87 10.48 -6.72
C PRO A 178 13.10 10.36 -5.38
N LEU A 179 13.67 10.82 -4.27
CA LEU A 179 13.07 10.71 -2.94
C LEU A 179 12.30 12.00 -2.58
N VAL A 180 11.14 11.82 -1.97
CA VAL A 180 10.33 12.88 -1.36
C VAL A 180 9.97 12.47 0.06
N THR A 181 10.39 13.29 1.03
CA THR A 181 10.08 13.08 2.45
C THR A 181 9.01 14.08 2.88
N PHE A 182 8.00 13.59 3.56
CA PHE A 182 6.89 14.39 4.05
C PHE A 182 6.48 13.94 5.45
N ARG A 183 5.79 14.82 6.17
CA ARG A 183 5.30 14.60 7.52
C ARG A 183 3.79 14.71 7.56
N TRP A 184 3.13 13.69 8.06
CA TRP A 184 1.78 13.78 8.58
C TRP A 184 1.81 14.23 10.03
N THR A 185 0.91 15.14 10.40
CA THR A 185 0.68 15.55 11.78
C THR A 185 -0.75 15.23 12.17
N TYR A 186 -0.91 14.69 13.36
CA TYR A 186 -2.19 14.28 13.95
C TYR A 186 -2.33 14.98 15.32
N ARG A 187 -3.35 15.80 15.49
CA ARG A 187 -3.65 16.46 16.77
C ARG A 187 -4.98 15.96 17.32
N PHE A 188 -4.95 15.32 18.46
CA PHE A 188 -6.10 14.75 19.14
C PHE A 188 -6.73 15.80 20.06
N ALA A 189 -8.01 16.15 19.83
CA ALA A 189 -8.67 17.18 20.63
C ALA A 189 -8.93 16.72 22.08
N VAL A 190 -9.10 15.42 22.31
CA VAL A 190 -9.49 14.85 23.61
C VAL A 190 -8.42 15.03 24.68
N ASP A 191 -7.15 14.98 24.33
CA ASP A 191 -6.03 15.07 25.28
C ASP A 191 -4.93 16.05 24.84
N GLY A 192 -5.12 16.73 23.72
CA GLY A 192 -4.16 17.67 23.15
C GLY A 192 -2.88 17.03 22.61
N GLN A 193 -2.77 15.68 22.59
CA GLN A 193 -1.59 15.00 22.09
C GLN A 193 -1.39 15.29 20.60
N VAL A 194 -0.14 15.55 20.22
CA VAL A 194 0.29 15.67 18.83
C VAL A 194 1.24 14.53 18.52
N LEU A 195 0.91 13.76 17.48
CA LEU A 195 1.77 12.73 16.93
C LEU A 195 2.14 13.10 15.50
N THR A 196 3.33 12.69 15.08
CA THR A 196 3.80 12.89 13.70
C THR A 196 4.26 11.57 13.11
N SER A 197 4.19 11.46 11.80
CA SER A 197 4.75 10.36 11.03
C SER A 197 5.50 10.90 9.84
N ASP A 198 6.78 10.64 9.78
CA ASP A 198 7.61 10.96 8.63
C ASP A 198 7.64 9.79 7.67
N SER A 199 7.44 10.05 6.39
CA SER A 199 7.44 9.06 5.33
C SER A 199 8.33 9.52 4.19
N THR A 200 9.07 8.59 3.60
CA THR A 200 9.85 8.86 2.40
C THR A 200 9.38 7.96 1.28
N LEU A 201 8.92 8.55 0.19
CA LEU A 201 8.53 7.82 -1.02
C LEU A 201 9.58 7.98 -2.10
N ARG A 202 9.81 6.89 -2.84
CA ARG A 202 10.64 6.92 -4.06
C ARG A 202 9.75 7.01 -5.28
N PHE A 203 9.92 8.07 -6.03
CA PHE A 203 9.25 8.32 -7.30
C PHE A 203 10.09 7.75 -8.44
N ARG A 204 9.77 6.53 -8.86
CA ARG A 204 10.43 5.85 -9.98
C ARG A 204 9.80 6.27 -11.30
N GLU A 205 10.62 6.50 -12.31
CA GLU A 205 10.13 6.67 -13.67
C GLU A 205 9.53 5.35 -14.18
N ARG A 206 8.58 5.45 -15.10
CA ARG A 206 7.92 4.27 -15.68
C ARG A 206 8.93 3.27 -16.25
N ASP A 207 9.87 3.77 -17.04
CA ASP A 207 10.89 2.94 -17.69
C ASP A 207 11.81 2.24 -16.66
N GLU A 208 12.11 2.89 -15.51
CA GLU A 208 12.86 2.29 -14.40
C GLU A 208 12.10 1.08 -13.84
N VAL A 209 10.79 1.22 -13.63
CA VAL A 209 9.95 0.13 -13.11
C VAL A 209 9.86 -1.02 -14.10
N GLU A 210 9.64 -0.73 -15.40
CA GLU A 210 9.57 -1.76 -16.43
C GLU A 210 10.91 -2.52 -16.56
N GLN A 211 12.06 -1.84 -16.48
CA GLN A 211 13.40 -2.45 -16.47
C GLN A 211 13.62 -3.32 -15.23
N ASP A 212 13.20 -2.84 -14.05
CA ASP A 212 13.30 -3.63 -12.81
C ASP A 212 12.47 -4.91 -12.89
N LEU A 213 11.27 -4.85 -13.44
CA LEU A 213 10.39 -6.01 -13.65
C LEU A 213 11.03 -7.03 -14.60
N ASP A 214 11.53 -6.58 -15.75
CA ASP A 214 12.21 -7.43 -16.74
C ASP A 214 13.45 -8.11 -16.13
N ALA A 215 14.29 -7.34 -15.42
CA ALA A 215 15.48 -7.86 -14.74
C ALA A 215 15.16 -8.94 -13.69
N HIS A 216 13.93 -8.95 -13.15
CA HIS A 216 13.43 -9.98 -12.22
C HIS A 216 12.63 -11.07 -12.93
N GLY A 217 12.62 -11.11 -14.26
CA GLY A 217 11.98 -12.16 -15.06
C GLY A 217 10.46 -12.08 -15.09
N TYR A 218 9.89 -10.88 -14.92
CA TYR A 218 8.50 -10.61 -15.23
C TYR A 218 8.32 -10.20 -16.69
N VAL A 219 7.13 -10.42 -17.21
CA VAL A 219 6.66 -9.82 -18.47
C VAL A 219 5.61 -8.79 -18.14
N VAL A 220 5.80 -7.54 -18.52
CA VAL A 220 4.81 -6.47 -18.35
C VAL A 220 3.74 -6.64 -19.43
N ASP A 221 2.57 -7.15 -19.04
CA ASP A 221 1.46 -7.37 -19.97
C ASP A 221 0.72 -6.05 -20.28
N ALA A 222 0.63 -5.13 -19.30
CA ALA A 222 0.05 -3.81 -19.48
C ALA A 222 0.53 -2.81 -18.41
N VAL A 223 0.45 -1.52 -18.75
CA VAL A 223 0.48 -0.42 -17.78
C VAL A 223 -0.80 0.37 -18.00
N ARG A 224 -1.68 0.38 -16.98
CA ARG A 224 -2.99 1.04 -17.03
C ARG A 224 -2.94 2.37 -16.28
N ASP A 225 -3.93 3.20 -16.51
CA ASP A 225 -4.19 4.39 -15.68
C ASP A 225 -4.95 3.97 -14.41
N ALA A 226 -4.73 4.69 -13.30
CA ALA A 226 -5.50 4.48 -12.07
C ALA A 226 -6.87 5.15 -12.21
N PRO A 227 -8.00 4.40 -12.11
CA PRO A 227 -9.33 4.97 -12.36
C PRO A 227 -9.74 6.04 -11.35
N ASP A 228 -9.27 5.94 -10.11
CA ASP A 228 -9.51 6.90 -9.03
C ASP A 228 -8.64 8.18 -9.16
N ARG A 229 -7.54 8.11 -9.93
CA ARG A 229 -6.58 9.21 -10.15
C ARG A 229 -6.14 9.31 -11.60
N PRO A 230 -7.05 9.59 -12.55
CA PRO A 230 -6.76 9.56 -13.98
C PRO A 230 -5.57 10.44 -14.36
N GLY A 231 -4.60 9.85 -15.07
CA GLY A 231 -3.39 10.52 -15.56
C GLY A 231 -2.39 10.92 -14.48
N LYS A 232 -2.52 10.40 -13.25
CA LYS A 232 -1.61 10.71 -12.13
C LYS A 232 -0.78 9.53 -11.66
N GLU A 233 -1.19 8.32 -11.98
CA GLU A 233 -0.54 7.08 -11.51
C GLU A 233 -0.47 6.03 -12.63
N PHE A 234 0.53 5.17 -12.56
CA PHE A 234 0.69 4.01 -13.42
C PHE A 234 0.34 2.75 -12.64
N VAL A 235 -0.54 1.91 -13.15
CA VAL A 235 -0.85 0.59 -12.61
C VAL A 235 -0.18 -0.45 -13.50
N PHE A 236 0.85 -1.11 -12.95
CA PHE A 236 1.62 -2.15 -13.63
C PHE A 236 0.96 -3.51 -13.46
N LEU A 237 0.77 -4.24 -14.56
CA LEU A 237 0.30 -5.60 -14.61
C LEU A 237 1.44 -6.46 -15.17
N ALA A 238 2.14 -7.16 -14.29
CA ALA A 238 3.34 -7.91 -14.61
C ALA A 238 3.16 -9.40 -14.33
N ARG A 239 3.41 -10.25 -15.30
CA ARG A 239 3.19 -11.69 -15.23
C ARG A 239 4.49 -12.44 -15.00
N ARG A 240 4.45 -13.45 -14.11
CA ARG A 240 5.48 -14.47 -14.02
C ARG A 240 5.29 -15.49 -15.15
N PRO A 241 6.18 -15.57 -16.17
CA PRO A 241 6.07 -16.54 -17.23
C PRO A 241 6.22 -17.98 -16.74
#